data_1a9f3127b68cf23f848843f5e217bd39
#
_entry.id   1a9f3127b68cf23f848843f5e217bd39
#
_cell.length_a   1.000
_cell.length_b   1.000
_cell.length_c   1.000
_cell.angle_alpha   90.00
_cell.angle_beta   90.00
_cell.angle_gamma   90.00
#
_symmetry.space_group_name_H-M   'P 1'
#
loop_
_entity.id
_entity.type
_entity.pdbx_description
1 polymer ?
#
loop_
_entity_poly.entity_id
_entity_poly.type
_entity_poly.pdbx_seq_one_letter_code
_entity_poly.pdbx_strand_id
1 'polypeptide(L)'
;MLNVLLNFVYPPSCPGCGVRMPVESSRCVCAACIASIDRIVEPFCSTCGEPLRAASMDDSGKCLRCRASARRFRIARSIARYDPSAEAEAGPLGAIIRRHKYGLDQTLARALAECIGDSLPFQPGDQDLVVPVPLHRTRLRWRGFNQAALLGIELAQRLGCRFDAACMVRERATPPQTARDHGARRRNVRRAFRVTDRERVRDRNLLLVDDVMTTGATLNECARTLKEAGVEWVGALTFAHSTHN
;
A
#
# COMPACT_ATOMS: atom_id res chain seq x y z
N MET A 1 -31.77 -2.21 -14.74
CA MET A 1 -32.39 -0.96 -15.24
C MET A 1 -31.99 0.26 -14.42
N LEU A 2 -32.08 0.27 -13.09
CA LEU A 2 -31.77 1.44 -12.24
C LEU A 2 -30.33 1.94 -12.44
N ASN A 3 -29.34 1.03 -12.50
CA ASN A 3 -27.92 1.38 -12.72
C ASN A 3 -27.65 2.04 -14.09
N VAL A 4 -28.41 1.72 -15.11
CA VAL A 4 -28.27 2.34 -16.46
C VAL A 4 -28.76 3.78 -16.42
N LEU A 5 -29.90 4.04 -15.76
CA LEU A 5 -30.44 5.38 -15.58
C LEU A 5 -29.54 6.27 -14.71
N LEU A 6 -29.00 5.72 -13.61
CA LEU A 6 -28.06 6.42 -12.74
C LEU A 6 -26.77 6.77 -13.48
N ASN A 7 -26.24 5.87 -14.30
CA ASN A 7 -25.04 6.11 -15.09
C ASN A 7 -25.26 7.13 -16.23
N PHE A 8 -26.51 7.32 -16.66
CA PHE A 8 -26.83 8.35 -17.64
C PHE A 8 -26.85 9.75 -16.99
N VAL A 9 -27.33 9.86 -15.76
CA VAL A 9 -27.38 11.13 -15.01
C VAL A 9 -26.02 11.45 -14.37
N TYR A 10 -25.32 10.42 -13.86
CA TYR A 10 -24.00 10.50 -13.23
C TYR A 10 -23.03 9.53 -13.93
N PRO A 11 -22.53 9.88 -15.13
CA PRO A 11 -21.59 9.01 -15.82
C PRO A 11 -20.33 8.81 -15.00
N PRO A 12 -19.79 7.58 -14.97
CA PRO A 12 -18.55 7.30 -14.26
C PRO A 12 -17.44 8.20 -14.80
N SER A 13 -16.62 8.74 -13.91
CA SER A 13 -15.49 9.59 -14.29
C SER A 13 -14.18 9.03 -13.73
N CYS A 14 -13.12 9.20 -14.50
CA CYS A 14 -11.79 8.79 -14.08
C CYS A 14 -11.38 9.54 -12.78
N PRO A 15 -11.02 8.85 -11.69
CA PRO A 15 -10.65 9.51 -10.44
C PRO A 15 -9.35 10.31 -10.53
N GLY A 16 -8.52 10.05 -11.54
CA GLY A 16 -7.26 10.76 -11.76
C GLY A 16 -7.41 12.10 -12.48
N CYS A 17 -8.20 12.16 -13.56
CA CYS A 17 -8.31 13.35 -14.40
C CYS A 17 -9.74 13.88 -14.59
N GLY A 18 -10.75 13.19 -14.06
CA GLY A 18 -12.16 13.61 -14.19
C GLY A 18 -12.80 13.35 -15.55
N VAL A 19 -12.07 12.81 -16.54
CA VAL A 19 -12.66 12.50 -17.86
C VAL A 19 -13.78 11.47 -17.70
N ARG A 20 -14.85 11.64 -18.46
CA ARG A 20 -15.96 10.68 -18.49
C ARG A 20 -15.49 9.32 -19.01
N MET A 21 -15.85 8.27 -18.29
CA MET A 21 -15.54 6.90 -18.67
C MET A 21 -16.73 6.27 -19.39
N PRO A 22 -16.49 5.38 -20.37
CA PRO A 22 -17.59 4.59 -20.95
C PRO A 22 -18.29 3.78 -19.85
N VAL A 23 -19.62 3.76 -19.88
CA VAL A 23 -20.46 3.03 -18.91
C VAL A 23 -20.14 1.54 -18.87
N GLU A 24 -19.74 0.99 -20.01
CA GLU A 24 -19.38 -0.43 -20.19
C GLU A 24 -17.91 -0.72 -19.82
N SER A 25 -17.15 0.30 -19.44
CA SER A 25 -15.74 0.11 -19.08
C SER A 25 -15.62 -0.74 -17.83
N SER A 26 -14.91 -1.85 -17.93
CA SER A 26 -14.50 -2.65 -16.76
C SER A 26 -13.45 -1.94 -15.91
N ARG A 27 -12.82 -0.88 -16.44
CA ARG A 27 -11.76 -0.11 -15.79
C ARG A 27 -12.31 1.08 -15.02
N CYS A 28 -11.75 1.33 -13.84
CA CYS A 28 -12.06 2.50 -13.02
C CYS A 28 -11.18 3.72 -13.35
N VAL A 29 -10.02 3.51 -13.98
CA VAL A 29 -9.06 4.56 -14.34
C VAL A 29 -8.86 4.57 -15.87
N CYS A 30 -8.85 5.74 -16.49
CA CYS A 30 -8.62 5.84 -17.93
C CYS A 30 -7.17 5.43 -18.30
N ALA A 31 -7.00 4.97 -19.54
CA ALA A 31 -5.71 4.50 -20.04
C ALA A 31 -4.62 5.57 -19.95
N ALA A 32 -4.94 6.83 -20.22
CA ALA A 32 -4.00 7.95 -20.12
C ALA A 32 -3.48 8.14 -18.68
N CYS A 33 -4.37 8.07 -17.67
CA CYS A 33 -3.95 8.14 -16.27
C CYS A 33 -3.11 6.93 -15.84
N ILE A 34 -3.42 5.73 -16.31
CA ILE A 34 -2.61 4.54 -16.04
C ILE A 34 -1.22 4.68 -16.68
N ALA A 35 -1.14 5.17 -17.92
CA ALA A 35 0.12 5.38 -18.61
C ALA A 35 0.98 6.48 -18.00
N SER A 36 0.37 7.47 -17.34
CA SER A 36 1.08 8.59 -16.69
C SER A 36 1.61 8.25 -15.31
N ILE A 37 1.38 7.04 -14.78
CA ILE A 37 1.91 6.62 -13.47
C ILE A 37 3.44 6.49 -13.57
N ASP A 38 4.17 7.26 -12.75
CA ASP A 38 5.63 7.12 -12.61
C ASP A 38 5.95 5.82 -11.86
N ARG A 39 6.05 4.73 -12.63
CA ARG A 39 6.32 3.40 -12.07
C ARG A 39 7.76 3.30 -11.58
N ILE A 40 7.93 2.63 -10.45
CA ILE A 40 9.26 2.29 -9.95
C ILE A 40 9.79 1.14 -10.79
N VAL A 41 10.84 1.47 -11.55
CA VAL A 41 11.62 0.50 -12.33
C VAL A 41 13.03 0.38 -11.76
N GLU A 42 13.77 -0.67 -12.12
CA GLU A 42 15.16 -0.81 -11.73
C GLU A 42 16.01 0.38 -12.20
N PRO A 43 17.01 0.79 -11.38
CA PRO A 43 17.47 0.16 -10.15
C PRO A 43 16.68 0.60 -8.91
N PHE A 44 16.33 -0.34 -8.06
CA PHE A 44 15.73 -0.10 -6.75
C PHE A 44 16.34 -1.00 -5.66
N CYS A 45 16.19 -0.61 -4.41
CA CYS A 45 16.69 -1.39 -3.27
C CYS A 45 16.09 -2.81 -3.24
N SER A 46 16.94 -3.83 -3.25
CA SER A 46 16.53 -5.25 -3.25
C SER A 46 15.64 -5.60 -2.06
N THR A 47 15.79 -4.91 -0.92
CA THR A 47 15.02 -5.16 0.30
C THR A 47 13.74 -4.33 0.37
N CYS A 48 13.82 -2.98 0.25
CA CYS A 48 12.66 -2.13 0.51
C CYS A 48 12.03 -1.49 -0.73
N GLY A 49 12.58 -1.75 -1.94
CA GLY A 49 12.04 -1.21 -3.18
C GLY A 49 12.22 0.31 -3.35
N GLU A 50 13.02 0.97 -2.51
CA GLU A 50 13.34 2.39 -2.68
C GLU A 50 14.07 2.60 -4.00
N PRO A 51 13.63 3.52 -4.87
CA PRO A 51 14.34 3.84 -6.09
C PRO A 51 15.79 4.28 -5.80
N LEU A 52 16.75 3.72 -6.53
CA LEU A 52 18.16 4.03 -6.37
C LEU A 52 18.64 4.84 -7.57
N ARG A 53 19.58 5.76 -7.33
CA ARG A 53 20.38 6.34 -8.41
C ARG A 53 21.54 5.40 -8.71
N ALA A 54 21.90 5.23 -9.97
CA ALA A 54 23.00 4.35 -10.39
C ALA A 54 24.31 4.61 -9.60
N ALA A 55 24.63 5.89 -9.35
CA ALA A 55 25.77 6.33 -8.54
C ALA A 55 25.70 5.93 -7.05
N SER A 56 24.54 5.51 -6.54
CA SER A 56 24.34 5.12 -5.13
C SER A 56 24.26 3.61 -4.93
N MET A 57 24.47 2.83 -5.98
CA MET A 57 24.47 1.37 -5.92
C MET A 57 25.83 0.86 -5.49
N ASP A 58 25.82 -0.06 -4.55
CA ASP A 58 26.93 -0.94 -4.23
C ASP A 58 26.57 -2.38 -4.62
N ASP A 59 27.51 -3.30 -4.46
CA ASP A 59 27.33 -4.71 -4.78
C ASP A 59 26.20 -5.39 -3.99
N SER A 60 25.73 -4.76 -2.89
CA SER A 60 24.64 -5.31 -2.09
C SER A 60 23.25 -5.04 -2.69
N GLY A 61 23.13 -4.13 -3.64
CA GLY A 61 21.85 -3.67 -4.20
C GLY A 61 20.88 -3.05 -3.17
N LYS A 62 21.40 -2.56 -2.02
CA LYS A 62 20.59 -2.02 -0.92
C LYS A 62 20.77 -0.52 -0.75
N CYS A 63 19.70 0.18 -0.43
CA CYS A 63 19.79 1.59 -0.04
C CYS A 63 20.49 1.78 1.31
N LEU A 64 20.98 2.99 1.58
CA LEU A 64 21.68 3.36 2.82
C LEU A 64 20.91 2.94 4.08
N ARG A 65 19.58 3.14 4.08
CA ARG A 65 18.73 2.77 5.24
C ARG A 65 18.68 1.26 5.49
N CYS A 66 18.65 0.44 4.44
CA CYS A 66 18.62 -1.00 4.56
C CYS A 66 20.00 -1.61 4.88
N ARG A 67 21.07 -0.91 4.55
CA ARG A 67 22.44 -1.24 5.00
C ARG A 67 22.63 -0.93 6.48
N ALA A 68 22.20 0.26 6.91
CA ALA A 68 22.36 0.71 8.30
C ALA A 68 21.48 -0.06 9.30
N SER A 69 20.34 -0.63 8.87
CA SER A 69 19.42 -1.34 9.77
C SER A 69 18.66 -2.42 9.03
N ALA A 70 18.81 -3.66 9.47
CA ALA A 70 18.07 -4.80 8.95
C ALA A 70 16.56 -4.59 9.08
N ARG A 71 15.82 -4.96 8.03
CA ARG A 71 14.36 -4.97 8.03
C ARG A 71 13.83 -6.29 8.57
N ARG A 72 12.61 -6.24 9.13
CA ARG A 72 11.90 -7.43 9.60
C ARG A 72 11.06 -8.09 8.52
N PHE A 73 10.65 -7.34 7.49
CA PHE A 73 10.11 -7.91 6.27
C PHE A 73 11.27 -8.40 5.38
N ARG A 74 11.02 -9.45 4.61
CA ARG A 74 12.00 -10.01 3.67
C ARG A 74 12.18 -9.12 2.45
N ILE A 75 11.07 -8.63 1.92
CA ILE A 75 11.01 -7.79 0.73
C ILE A 75 9.84 -6.82 0.85
N ALA A 76 10.01 -5.59 0.38
CA ALA A 76 8.91 -4.66 0.16
C ALA A 76 9.00 -4.09 -1.26
N ARG A 77 7.85 -3.89 -1.88
CA ARG A 77 7.73 -3.26 -3.20
C ARG A 77 6.64 -2.21 -3.18
N SER A 78 6.88 -1.16 -3.96
CA SER A 78 5.88 -0.15 -4.28
C SER A 78 5.80 -0.02 -5.78
N ILE A 79 4.62 0.25 -6.31
CA ILE A 79 4.38 0.28 -7.75
C ILE A 79 4.85 1.59 -8.36
N ALA A 80 4.60 2.70 -7.68
CA ALA A 80 4.81 4.04 -8.22
C ALA A 80 5.55 4.96 -7.25
N ARG A 81 6.21 5.96 -7.81
CA ARG A 81 6.74 7.10 -7.04
C ARG A 81 5.60 8.06 -6.72
N TYR A 82 5.67 8.66 -5.56
CA TYR A 82 4.71 9.65 -5.11
C TYR A 82 5.38 10.74 -4.30
N ASP A 83 5.26 11.98 -4.72
CA ASP A 83 5.72 13.13 -3.96
C ASP A 83 4.51 13.82 -3.29
N PRO A 84 4.37 13.71 -1.97
CA PRO A 84 3.28 14.35 -1.26
C PRO A 84 3.44 15.88 -1.14
N SER A 85 4.63 16.43 -1.40
CA SER A 85 4.89 17.88 -1.33
C SER A 85 4.47 18.61 -2.62
N ALA A 86 4.36 17.89 -3.72
CA ALA A 86 3.91 18.41 -5.01
C ALA A 86 2.37 18.45 -5.11
N GLU A 87 1.69 19.13 -4.16
CA GLU A 87 0.21 19.09 -4.04
C GLU A 87 -0.53 19.47 -5.33
N ALA A 88 -0.04 20.44 -6.08
CA ALA A 88 -0.63 20.86 -7.37
C ALA A 88 -0.17 19.98 -8.54
N GLU A 89 1.03 19.38 -8.46
CA GLU A 89 1.68 18.62 -9.52
C GLU A 89 1.65 17.10 -9.31
N ALA A 90 0.97 16.63 -8.27
CA ALA A 90 0.93 15.20 -7.93
C ALA A 90 0.29 14.31 -9.01
N GLY A 91 -0.16 14.91 -10.10
CA GLY A 91 -0.72 14.23 -11.26
C GLY A 91 -1.93 13.34 -10.93
N PRO A 92 -2.36 12.51 -11.89
CA PRO A 92 -3.50 11.61 -11.71
C PRO A 92 -3.34 10.66 -10.52
N LEU A 93 -2.13 10.15 -10.29
CA LEU A 93 -1.84 9.26 -9.16
C LEU A 93 -2.09 9.93 -7.81
N GLY A 94 -1.59 11.16 -7.63
CA GLY A 94 -1.82 11.92 -6.40
C GLY A 94 -3.30 12.19 -6.14
N ALA A 95 -4.07 12.48 -7.19
CA ALA A 95 -5.52 12.65 -7.08
C ALA A 95 -6.20 11.36 -6.61
N ILE A 96 -5.84 10.20 -7.20
CA ILE A 96 -6.38 8.89 -6.81
C ILE A 96 -6.04 8.57 -5.35
N ILE A 97 -4.78 8.73 -4.94
CA ILE A 97 -4.34 8.46 -3.57
C ILE A 97 -5.08 9.36 -2.56
N ARG A 98 -5.21 10.65 -2.84
CA ARG A 98 -5.95 11.58 -1.96
C ARG A 98 -7.41 11.19 -1.85
N ARG A 99 -8.09 10.91 -2.97
CA ARG A 99 -9.49 10.47 -2.96
C ARG A 99 -9.66 9.15 -2.23
N HIS A 100 -8.73 8.21 -2.38
CA HIS A 100 -8.73 6.96 -1.63
C HIS A 100 -8.54 7.16 -0.12
N LYS A 101 -7.76 8.16 0.30
CA LYS A 101 -7.54 8.46 1.73
C LYS A 101 -8.66 9.24 2.40
N TYR A 102 -9.29 10.15 1.68
CA TYR A 102 -10.19 11.17 2.24
C TYR A 102 -11.58 11.18 1.59
N GLY A 103 -11.73 10.64 0.39
CA GLY A 103 -13.02 10.41 -0.24
C GLY A 103 -13.62 9.10 0.29
N LEU A 104 -14.92 9.08 0.59
CA LEU A 104 -15.62 7.86 1.02
C LEU A 104 -15.82 6.85 -0.13
N ASP A 105 -15.00 6.94 -1.16
CA ASP A 105 -15.12 6.16 -2.39
C ASP A 105 -14.29 4.87 -2.27
N GLN A 106 -14.97 3.79 -1.93
CA GLN A 106 -14.37 2.46 -1.80
C GLN A 106 -13.98 1.85 -3.16
N THR A 107 -14.54 2.33 -4.28
CA THR A 107 -14.27 1.80 -5.61
C THR A 107 -12.84 2.10 -6.06
N LEU A 108 -12.18 3.08 -5.46
CA LEU A 108 -10.79 3.45 -5.76
C LEU A 108 -9.78 2.36 -5.40
N ALA A 109 -10.10 1.46 -4.47
CA ALA A 109 -9.24 0.31 -4.16
C ALA A 109 -9.06 -0.60 -5.38
N ARG A 110 -10.16 -0.85 -6.12
CA ARG A 110 -10.11 -1.60 -7.38
C ARG A 110 -9.28 -0.86 -8.43
N ALA A 111 -9.46 0.45 -8.56
CA ALA A 111 -8.66 1.27 -9.46
C ALA A 111 -7.15 1.18 -9.17
N LEU A 112 -6.78 1.24 -7.89
CA LEU A 112 -5.39 1.08 -7.46
C LEU A 112 -4.88 -0.35 -7.72
N ALA A 113 -5.69 -1.37 -7.45
CA ALA A 113 -5.33 -2.75 -7.74
C ALA A 113 -5.17 -3.02 -9.25
N GLU A 114 -5.98 -2.38 -10.10
CA GLU A 114 -5.80 -2.41 -11.56
C GLU A 114 -4.47 -1.76 -11.99
N CYS A 115 -4.08 -0.67 -11.34
CA CYS A 115 -2.79 0.00 -11.60
C CYS A 115 -1.58 -0.83 -11.18
N ILE A 116 -1.71 -1.71 -10.18
CA ILE A 116 -0.67 -2.66 -9.79
C ILE A 116 -0.39 -3.63 -10.94
N GLY A 117 -1.44 -4.12 -11.60
CA GLY A 117 -1.33 -5.05 -12.73
C GLY A 117 -0.61 -6.34 -12.32
N ASP A 118 0.11 -6.93 -13.28
CA ASP A 118 0.81 -8.21 -13.10
C ASP A 118 2.23 -8.05 -12.53
N SER A 119 2.62 -6.82 -12.18
CA SER A 119 3.98 -6.48 -11.72
C SER A 119 4.21 -6.82 -10.25
N LEU A 120 3.81 -8.00 -9.82
CA LEU A 120 4.11 -8.45 -8.45
C LEU A 120 5.52 -9.01 -8.38
N PRO A 121 6.30 -8.60 -7.38
CA PRO A 121 7.70 -9.01 -7.24
C PRO A 121 7.86 -10.45 -6.70
N PHE A 122 6.77 -11.10 -6.41
CA PHE A 122 6.68 -12.47 -5.91
C PHE A 122 5.31 -13.04 -6.23
N GLN A 123 5.25 -14.34 -6.39
CA GLN A 123 3.99 -15.09 -6.54
C GLN A 123 3.64 -15.68 -5.19
N PRO A 124 2.56 -15.24 -4.53
CA PRO A 124 2.06 -15.92 -3.34
C PRO A 124 1.61 -17.35 -3.68
N GLY A 125 1.83 -18.27 -2.74
CA GLY A 125 1.29 -19.64 -2.85
C GLY A 125 -0.13 -19.72 -2.33
N ASP A 126 -0.79 -20.88 -2.54
CA ASP A 126 -2.19 -21.10 -2.13
C ASP A 126 -2.44 -20.94 -0.62
N GLN A 127 -1.38 -21.04 0.19
CA GLN A 127 -1.46 -20.88 1.66
C GLN A 127 -1.14 -19.47 2.13
N ASP A 128 -0.75 -18.59 1.23
CA ASP A 128 -0.35 -17.24 1.59
C ASP A 128 -1.56 -16.40 2.02
N LEU A 129 -1.30 -15.47 2.89
CA LEU A 129 -2.29 -14.63 3.53
C LEU A 129 -1.99 -13.16 3.28
N VAL A 130 -2.94 -12.45 2.71
CA VAL A 130 -2.89 -11.00 2.56
C VAL A 130 -3.43 -10.35 3.83
N VAL A 131 -2.61 -9.50 4.45
CA VAL A 131 -2.92 -8.81 5.71
C VAL A 131 -2.78 -7.31 5.52
N PRO A 132 -3.84 -6.53 5.71
CA PRO A 132 -3.74 -5.08 5.62
C PRO A 132 -3.07 -4.50 6.85
N VAL A 133 -2.27 -3.45 6.69
CA VAL A 133 -1.79 -2.65 7.82
C VAL A 133 -2.98 -2.05 8.57
N PRO A 134 -3.15 -2.35 9.88
CA PRO A 134 -4.34 -1.91 10.59
C PRO A 134 -4.27 -0.42 10.97
N LEU A 135 -5.42 0.25 10.88
CA LEU A 135 -5.63 1.57 11.44
C LEU A 135 -5.95 1.46 12.94
N HIS A 136 -5.56 2.47 13.72
CA HIS A 136 -6.06 2.60 15.08
C HIS A 136 -7.57 2.86 15.07
N ARG A 137 -8.29 2.30 16.06
CA ARG A 137 -9.77 2.39 16.16
C ARG A 137 -10.31 3.82 16.04
N THR A 138 -9.63 4.82 16.61
CA THR A 138 -10.03 6.22 16.50
C THR A 138 -10.00 6.71 15.06
N ARG A 139 -8.93 6.37 14.32
CA ARG A 139 -8.79 6.74 12.92
C ARG A 139 -9.78 5.99 12.04
N LEU A 140 -10.02 4.70 12.34
CA LEU A 140 -11.01 3.89 11.65
C LEU A 140 -12.43 4.45 11.82
N ARG A 141 -12.80 4.87 13.03
CA ARG A 141 -14.10 5.52 13.30
C ARG A 141 -14.26 6.84 12.55
N TRP A 142 -13.20 7.67 12.53
CA TRP A 142 -13.23 8.94 11.80
C TRP A 142 -13.31 8.75 10.29
N ARG A 143 -12.61 7.74 9.75
CA ARG A 143 -12.49 7.51 8.32
C ARG A 143 -13.56 6.57 7.75
N GLY A 144 -14.21 5.79 8.60
CA GLY A 144 -15.24 4.82 8.22
C GLY A 144 -14.71 3.48 7.71
N PHE A 145 -13.51 3.45 7.14
CA PHE A 145 -12.91 2.23 6.57
C PHE A 145 -11.38 2.25 6.64
N ASN A 146 -10.77 1.07 6.42
CA ASN A 146 -9.33 0.92 6.29
C ASN A 146 -8.96 0.79 4.81
N GLN A 147 -8.23 1.76 4.27
CA GLN A 147 -7.80 1.80 2.86
C GLN A 147 -6.95 0.59 2.48
N ALA A 148 -6.02 0.22 3.37
CA ALA A 148 -5.18 -0.95 3.15
C ALA A 148 -6.01 -2.25 3.11
N ALA A 149 -7.13 -2.31 3.86
CA ALA A 149 -8.02 -3.47 3.83
C ALA A 149 -8.76 -3.58 2.49
N LEU A 150 -9.30 -2.47 1.98
CA LEU A 150 -9.96 -2.46 0.68
C LEU A 150 -9.00 -2.87 -0.45
N LEU A 151 -7.78 -2.31 -0.46
CA LEU A 151 -6.75 -2.70 -1.42
C LEU A 151 -6.34 -4.16 -1.24
N GLY A 152 -6.22 -4.63 -0.01
CA GLY A 152 -5.85 -6.02 0.31
C GLY A 152 -6.89 -7.04 -0.16
N ILE A 153 -8.19 -6.72 -0.08
CA ILE A 153 -9.27 -7.57 -0.60
C ILE A 153 -9.13 -7.74 -2.13
N GLU A 154 -8.97 -6.64 -2.85
CA GLU A 154 -8.82 -6.65 -4.31
C GLU A 154 -7.56 -7.44 -4.74
N LEU A 155 -6.45 -7.26 -4.00
CA LEU A 155 -5.21 -7.98 -4.26
C LEU A 155 -5.35 -9.48 -3.96
N ALA A 156 -5.96 -9.84 -2.84
CA ALA A 156 -6.16 -11.24 -2.46
C ALA A 156 -7.00 -11.99 -3.50
N GLN A 157 -8.06 -11.35 -4.02
CA GLN A 157 -8.87 -11.93 -5.08
C GLN A 157 -8.06 -12.15 -6.37
N ARG A 158 -7.25 -11.17 -6.78
CA ARG A 158 -6.40 -11.28 -7.98
C ARG A 158 -5.32 -12.33 -7.87
N LEU A 159 -4.76 -12.51 -6.66
CA LEU A 159 -3.69 -13.45 -6.37
C LEU A 159 -4.19 -14.86 -6.03
N GLY A 160 -5.51 -15.06 -5.88
CA GLY A 160 -6.05 -16.30 -5.37
C GLY A 160 -5.67 -16.61 -3.92
N CYS A 161 -5.31 -15.58 -3.12
CA CYS A 161 -4.84 -15.72 -1.76
C CYS A 161 -5.97 -15.50 -0.74
N ARG A 162 -5.76 -15.98 0.48
CA ARG A 162 -6.64 -15.67 1.60
C ARG A 162 -6.42 -14.24 2.07
N PHE A 163 -7.48 -13.62 2.60
CA PHE A 163 -7.43 -12.29 3.20
C PHE A 163 -7.85 -12.33 4.67
N ASP A 164 -7.10 -11.63 5.54
CA ASP A 164 -7.46 -11.51 6.96
C ASP A 164 -7.11 -10.12 7.52
N ALA A 165 -8.12 -9.30 7.72
CA ALA A 165 -7.98 -7.99 8.35
C ALA A 165 -8.03 -8.04 9.89
N ALA A 166 -8.38 -9.19 10.48
CA ALA A 166 -8.60 -9.33 11.91
C ALA A 166 -7.42 -9.96 12.66
N CYS A 167 -6.45 -10.56 11.96
CA CYS A 167 -5.31 -11.23 12.59
C CYS A 167 -4.35 -10.27 13.32
N MET A 168 -4.37 -8.97 12.99
CA MET A 168 -3.55 -7.96 13.61
C MET A 168 -4.33 -6.67 13.88
N VAL A 169 -4.06 -6.03 15.02
CA VAL A 169 -4.69 -4.76 15.41
C VAL A 169 -3.65 -3.71 15.76
N ARG A 170 -4.00 -2.44 15.60
CA ARG A 170 -3.20 -1.30 16.07
C ARG A 170 -3.79 -0.80 17.37
N GLU A 171 -3.09 -1.03 18.47
CA GLU A 171 -3.54 -0.69 19.83
C GLU A 171 -3.26 0.76 20.21
N ARG A 172 -2.11 1.30 19.74
CA ARG A 172 -1.70 2.63 20.12
C ARG A 172 -2.03 3.66 19.03
N ALA A 173 -2.79 4.69 19.40
CA ALA A 173 -2.98 5.87 18.57
C ALA A 173 -1.64 6.62 18.45
N THR A 174 -1.23 6.92 17.25
CA THR A 174 -0.07 7.77 17.00
C THR A 174 -0.53 9.00 16.23
N PRO A 175 -0.15 10.22 16.67
CA PRO A 175 -0.57 11.44 16.00
C PRO A 175 -0.10 11.45 14.54
N PRO A 176 -0.86 12.10 13.63
CA PRO A 176 -0.38 12.39 12.30
C PRO A 176 0.91 13.22 12.41
N GLN A 177 1.97 12.78 11.78
CA GLN A 177 3.22 13.53 11.80
C GLN A 177 3.36 14.37 10.54
N THR A 178 3.75 15.62 10.74
CA THR A 178 4.30 16.47 9.69
C THR A 178 5.53 15.83 9.05
N ALA A 179 5.72 16.02 7.76
CA ALA A 179 6.53 15.21 6.85
C ALA A 179 8.04 15.09 7.17
N ARG A 180 8.60 15.78 8.14
CA ARG A 180 10.05 16.08 8.23
C ARG A 180 10.90 15.19 9.17
N ASP A 181 10.35 14.39 10.09
CA ASP A 181 11.17 13.61 11.03
C ASP A 181 11.03 12.08 10.87
N HIS A 182 12.03 11.47 10.21
CA HIS A 182 12.11 10.02 10.01
C HIS A 182 12.35 9.25 11.33
N GLY A 183 13.10 9.82 12.27
CA GLY A 183 13.37 9.21 13.58
C GLY A 183 12.12 9.16 14.46
N ALA A 184 11.33 10.22 14.44
CA ALA A 184 10.06 10.26 15.17
C ALA A 184 9.05 9.26 14.59
N ARG A 185 9.01 9.02 13.28
CA ARG A 185 8.13 8.00 12.67
C ARG A 185 8.44 6.60 13.18
N ARG A 186 9.72 6.24 13.34
CA ARG A 186 10.12 4.92 13.90
C ARG A 186 9.73 4.80 15.37
N ARG A 187 9.97 5.83 16.20
CA ARG A 187 9.57 5.82 17.62
C ARG A 187 8.06 5.74 17.79
N ASN A 188 7.31 6.42 16.94
CA ASN A 188 5.86 6.48 17.03
C ASN A 188 5.16 5.15 16.79
N VAL A 189 5.64 4.32 15.88
CA VAL A 189 5.00 3.04 15.56
C VAL A 189 5.51 1.87 16.38
N ARG A 190 6.58 2.07 17.17
CA ARG A 190 7.18 0.99 17.98
C ARG A 190 6.17 0.43 18.96
N ARG A 191 5.97 -0.90 18.96
CA ARG A 191 4.99 -1.63 19.79
C ARG A 191 3.54 -1.11 19.65
N ALA A 192 3.19 -0.60 18.48
CA ALA A 192 1.83 -0.10 18.23
C ALA A 192 0.89 -1.20 17.75
N PHE A 193 1.40 -2.37 17.39
CA PHE A 193 0.63 -3.47 16.81
C PHE A 193 0.68 -4.72 17.69
N ARG A 194 -0.39 -5.52 17.60
CA ARG A 194 -0.50 -6.82 18.26
C ARG A 194 -1.20 -7.82 17.32
N VAL A 195 -0.71 -9.04 17.29
CA VAL A 195 -1.42 -10.18 16.67
C VAL A 195 -2.55 -10.60 17.59
N THR A 196 -3.75 -10.72 17.06
CA THR A 196 -4.96 -11.06 17.83
C THR A 196 -5.00 -12.53 18.20
N ASP A 197 -4.55 -13.37 17.26
CA ASP A 197 -4.55 -14.81 17.41
C ASP A 197 -3.35 -15.37 16.60
N ARG A 198 -2.44 -16.06 17.30
CA ARG A 198 -1.23 -16.61 16.70
C ARG A 198 -1.50 -17.76 15.73
N GLU A 199 -2.50 -18.57 15.98
CA GLU A 199 -2.85 -19.73 15.13
C GLU A 199 -3.29 -19.29 13.72
N ARG A 200 -3.79 -18.06 13.59
CA ARG A 200 -4.19 -17.50 12.29
C ARG A 200 -3.00 -17.15 11.39
N VAL A 201 -1.83 -16.94 11.96
CA VAL A 201 -0.65 -16.38 11.26
C VAL A 201 0.58 -17.28 11.32
N ARG A 202 0.64 -18.20 12.27
CA ARG A 202 1.77 -19.09 12.51
C ARG A 202 2.09 -19.94 11.29
N ASP A 203 3.37 -20.15 11.02
CA ASP A 203 3.89 -21.02 9.94
C ASP A 203 3.34 -20.66 8.55
N ARG A 204 3.01 -19.38 8.32
CA ARG A 204 2.49 -18.86 7.05
C ARG A 204 3.41 -17.84 6.41
N ASN A 205 3.29 -17.73 5.09
CA ASN A 205 3.82 -16.62 4.31
C ASN A 205 2.78 -15.51 4.27
N LEU A 206 3.14 -14.30 4.69
CA LEU A 206 2.23 -13.15 4.74
C LEU A 206 2.67 -12.03 3.82
N LEU A 207 1.68 -11.49 3.10
CA LEU A 207 1.81 -10.26 2.34
C LEU A 207 1.14 -9.11 3.10
N LEU A 208 1.93 -8.21 3.67
CA LEU A 208 1.43 -6.95 4.23
C LEU A 208 1.07 -5.98 3.12
N VAL A 209 -0.09 -5.35 3.21
CA VAL A 209 -0.55 -4.35 2.24
C VAL A 209 -0.78 -3.00 2.93
N ASP A 210 -0.28 -1.92 2.32
CA ASP A 210 -0.57 -0.54 2.71
C ASP A 210 -0.74 0.33 1.46
N ASP A 211 -1.27 1.54 1.60
CA ASP A 211 -1.45 2.47 0.47
C ASP A 211 -0.13 3.13 0.06
N VAL A 212 0.61 3.68 1.00
CA VAL A 212 1.85 4.44 0.75
C VAL A 212 2.94 4.06 1.74
N MET A 213 4.09 3.68 1.21
CA MET A 213 5.31 3.54 1.99
C MET A 213 6.13 4.83 1.94
N THR A 214 6.59 5.26 3.10
CA THR A 214 7.57 6.36 3.23
C THR A 214 8.93 5.80 3.68
N THR A 215 9.17 5.73 4.97
CA THR A 215 10.38 5.10 5.54
C THR A 215 10.28 3.59 5.69
N GLY A 216 9.10 3.03 5.47
CA GLY A 216 8.79 1.63 5.77
C GLY A 216 8.71 1.30 7.26
N ALA A 217 8.69 2.31 8.16
CA ALA A 217 8.67 2.08 9.61
C ALA A 217 7.43 1.30 10.07
N THR A 218 6.27 1.63 9.52
CA THR A 218 4.99 0.94 9.83
C THR A 218 5.06 -0.52 9.40
N LEU A 219 5.42 -0.78 8.15
CA LEU A 219 5.56 -2.14 7.61
C LEU A 219 6.59 -2.96 8.39
N ASN A 220 7.72 -2.33 8.76
CA ASN A 220 8.76 -3.00 9.53
C ASN A 220 8.29 -3.38 10.94
N GLU A 221 7.49 -2.54 11.60
CA GLU A 221 6.93 -2.83 12.91
C GLU A 221 5.83 -3.90 12.84
N CYS A 222 4.96 -3.86 11.82
CA CYS A 222 4.00 -4.93 11.56
C CYS A 222 4.72 -6.27 11.33
N ALA A 223 5.76 -6.27 10.47
CA ALA A 223 6.55 -7.46 10.20
C ALA A 223 7.26 -7.99 11.46
N ARG A 224 7.79 -7.10 12.31
CA ARG A 224 8.36 -7.50 13.62
C ARG A 224 7.32 -8.23 14.46
N THR A 225 6.14 -7.65 14.61
CA THR A 225 5.05 -8.22 15.42
C THR A 225 4.59 -9.58 14.89
N LEU A 226 4.49 -9.73 13.57
CA LEU A 226 4.14 -10.99 12.91
C LEU A 226 5.22 -12.05 13.10
N LYS A 227 6.50 -11.69 12.93
CA LYS A 227 7.64 -12.61 13.16
C LYS A 227 7.67 -13.12 14.60
N GLU A 228 7.38 -12.27 15.61
CA GLU A 228 7.28 -12.66 17.01
C GLU A 228 6.07 -13.57 17.29
N ALA A 229 5.07 -13.58 16.41
CA ALA A 229 3.94 -14.50 16.47
C ALA A 229 4.16 -15.83 15.73
N GLY A 230 5.34 -16.04 15.13
CA GLY A 230 5.70 -17.28 14.45
C GLY A 230 5.46 -17.29 12.94
N VAL A 231 5.29 -16.12 12.30
CA VAL A 231 5.19 -16.02 10.85
C VAL A 231 6.53 -16.35 10.21
N GLU A 232 6.54 -17.24 9.22
CA GLU A 232 7.76 -17.70 8.56
C GLU A 232 8.32 -16.66 7.59
N TRP A 233 7.48 -16.06 6.77
CA TRP A 233 7.90 -15.08 5.77
C TRP A 233 6.94 -13.88 5.77
N VAL A 234 7.50 -12.67 5.63
CA VAL A 234 6.73 -11.43 5.52
C VAL A 234 7.24 -10.62 4.34
N GLY A 235 6.40 -10.50 3.32
CA GLY A 235 6.54 -9.53 2.26
C GLY A 235 5.68 -8.30 2.51
N ALA A 236 5.91 -7.24 1.75
CA ALA A 236 5.08 -6.04 1.80
C ALA A 236 4.85 -5.47 0.40
N LEU A 237 3.64 -5.02 0.15
CA LEU A 237 3.24 -4.34 -1.07
C LEU A 237 2.54 -3.03 -0.74
N THR A 238 2.95 -1.95 -1.40
CA THR A 238 2.26 -0.67 -1.33
C THR A 238 2.02 -0.14 -2.74
N PHE A 239 0.98 0.68 -2.87
CA PHE A 239 0.73 1.28 -4.16
C PHE A 239 1.78 2.32 -4.51
N ALA A 240 2.17 3.16 -3.55
CA ALA A 240 3.15 4.21 -3.79
C ALA A 240 4.30 4.21 -2.77
N HIS A 241 5.48 4.64 -3.23
CA HIS A 241 6.61 5.00 -2.41
C HIS A 241 6.75 6.52 -2.38
N SER A 242 6.66 7.11 -1.19
CA SER A 242 6.87 8.54 -1.04
C SER A 242 8.37 8.85 -1.14
N THR A 243 8.75 9.54 -2.21
CA THR A 243 10.07 10.10 -2.39
C THR A 243 10.05 11.52 -1.81
N HIS A 244 10.69 11.72 -0.67
CA HIS A 244 11.00 13.07 -0.20
C HIS A 244 12.38 13.43 -0.76
N ASN A 245 12.42 14.45 -1.61
CA ASN A 245 13.66 15.15 -1.92
C ASN A 245 14.12 15.94 -0.70
#